data_7ec54cb75b353ecf3d85fc18af4ebfaa
#
_entry.id   7ec54cb75b353ecf3d85fc18af4ebfaa
#
_cell.length_a   1.000
_cell.length_b   1.000
_cell.length_c   1.000
_cell.angle_alpha   90.00
_cell.angle_beta   90.00
_cell.angle_gamma   90.00
#
_symmetry.space_group_name_H-M   'P 1'
#
loop_
_entity.id
_entity.type
_entity.pdbx_description
1 polymer ?
#
loop_
_entity_poly.entity_id
_entity_poly.type
_entity_poly.pdbx_seq_one_letter_code
_entity_poly.pdbx_strand_id
1 'polypeptide(L)'
;MSDNESNMEEFLRQLLGEQAARAAMESMRARGIDPESLNSQFPDPYMMKQALTQFTMMMNGPASGPVDWKSALQVAHTKSWDSKETAVTAAQAQRTREAMSVADLWLDAVVEFGPGNVNRQVWTRSEWIDGTAEVWKRICEPVAANVAQAFESILDEQQKHIADIDPSLSDSVPDISSLLNSTRDILPKMSSFLFASQIGMALGQIAQSALGSTDVGIPLADGSTTALVARNIEDFADELEIPFEEVLQFIALRECAHHRLFAGVPWLAGDLTHAVERYAQHIAIDSEAVAEAATRLDPANPEFNEDSLNE
;
A
#
# COMPACT_ATOMS: atom_id res chain seq x y z
N MET A 1 -16.67 36.88 -14.24
CA MET A 1 -16.90 36.49 -12.86
C MET A 1 -17.76 35.23 -12.73
N SER A 2 -18.03 34.46 -13.79
CA SER A 2 -18.97 33.31 -13.76
C SER A 2 -18.33 31.93 -13.99
N ASP A 3 -17.09 31.87 -14.45
CA ASP A 3 -16.51 30.56 -14.88
C ASP A 3 -15.90 29.73 -13.72
N ASN A 4 -15.50 30.38 -12.63
CA ASN A 4 -14.79 29.72 -11.52
C ASN A 4 -15.76 29.12 -10.45
N GLU A 5 -16.91 29.76 -10.19
CA GLU A 5 -17.96 29.18 -9.35
C GLU A 5 -18.54 27.92 -9.97
N SER A 6 -18.61 27.90 -11.31
CA SER A 6 -19.10 26.76 -12.11
C SER A 6 -18.23 25.51 -11.91
N ASN A 7 -16.93 25.63 -11.75
CA ASN A 7 -16.01 24.47 -11.68
C ASN A 7 -16.08 23.72 -10.34
N MET A 8 -16.14 24.45 -9.22
CA MET A 8 -16.30 23.82 -7.90
C MET A 8 -17.69 23.22 -7.71
N GLU A 9 -18.72 23.94 -8.14
CA GLU A 9 -20.09 23.43 -8.08
C GLU A 9 -20.27 22.20 -8.98
N GLU A 10 -19.66 22.19 -10.16
CA GLU A 10 -19.69 21.06 -11.07
C GLU A 10 -18.90 19.85 -10.50
N PHE A 11 -17.77 20.10 -9.85
CA PHE A 11 -17.00 19.08 -9.14
C PHE A 11 -17.82 18.44 -8.00
N LEU A 12 -18.39 19.25 -7.13
CA LEU A 12 -19.23 18.76 -6.02
C LEU A 12 -20.48 18.04 -6.53
N ARG A 13 -21.06 18.50 -7.64
CA ARG A 13 -22.21 17.86 -8.30
C ARG A 13 -21.87 16.48 -8.84
N GLN A 14 -20.70 16.33 -9.44
CA GLN A 14 -20.23 15.04 -9.95
C GLN A 14 -19.85 14.07 -8.83
N LEU A 15 -19.35 14.60 -7.70
CA LEU A 15 -18.89 13.81 -6.55
C LEU A 15 -20.05 13.38 -5.64
N LEU A 16 -20.95 14.29 -5.30
CA LEU A 16 -21.96 14.14 -4.25
C LEU A 16 -23.39 14.10 -4.80
N GLY A 17 -23.59 14.37 -6.09
CA GLY A 17 -24.90 14.57 -6.68
C GLY A 17 -25.42 16.01 -6.49
N GLU A 18 -26.47 16.37 -7.23
CA GLU A 18 -26.93 17.77 -7.36
C GLU A 18 -27.41 18.39 -6.05
N GLN A 19 -28.10 17.63 -5.21
CA GLN A 19 -28.65 18.12 -3.93
C GLN A 19 -27.57 18.30 -2.87
N ALA A 20 -26.68 17.31 -2.72
CA ALA A 20 -25.60 17.37 -1.75
C ALA A 20 -24.54 18.41 -2.11
N ALA A 21 -24.29 18.63 -3.41
CA ALA A 21 -23.38 19.69 -3.88
C ALA A 21 -23.93 21.08 -3.51
N ARG A 22 -25.21 21.33 -3.70
CA ARG A 22 -25.83 22.61 -3.29
C ARG A 22 -25.76 22.83 -1.78
N ALA A 23 -26.07 21.80 -0.99
CA ALA A 23 -25.99 21.86 0.47
C ALA A 23 -24.55 22.12 0.96
N ALA A 24 -23.56 21.48 0.34
CA ALA A 24 -22.14 21.70 0.62
C ALA A 24 -21.72 23.14 0.30
N MET A 25 -22.11 23.67 -0.86
CA MET A 25 -21.82 25.07 -1.26
C MET A 25 -22.48 26.08 -0.33
N GLU A 26 -23.74 25.85 0.09
CA GLU A 26 -24.43 26.69 1.06
C GLU A 26 -23.76 26.65 2.44
N SER A 27 -23.35 25.47 2.88
CA SER A 27 -22.67 25.32 4.16
C SER A 27 -21.29 25.99 4.17
N MET A 28 -20.53 25.94 3.07
CA MET A 28 -19.26 26.67 2.91
C MET A 28 -19.49 28.18 2.96
N ARG A 29 -20.48 28.69 2.25
CA ARG A 29 -20.84 30.13 2.28
C ARG A 29 -21.31 30.56 3.67
N ALA A 30 -22.10 29.74 4.37
CA ALA A 30 -22.56 30.03 5.73
C ALA A 30 -21.44 30.09 6.77
N ARG A 31 -20.32 29.35 6.52
CA ARG A 31 -19.11 29.36 7.35
C ARG A 31 -18.09 30.42 6.95
N GLY A 32 -18.41 31.28 5.97
CA GLY A 32 -17.52 32.34 5.51
C GLY A 32 -16.32 31.86 4.68
N ILE A 33 -16.34 30.62 4.23
CA ILE A 33 -15.33 30.05 3.34
C ILE A 33 -15.70 30.46 1.93
N ASP A 34 -14.85 31.31 1.33
CA ASP A 34 -15.02 31.73 -0.06
C ASP A 34 -14.51 30.61 -1.00
N PRO A 35 -15.40 30.01 -1.81
CA PRO A 35 -15.00 28.97 -2.78
C PRO A 35 -13.92 29.44 -3.78
N GLU A 36 -13.82 30.75 -4.04
CA GLU A 36 -12.80 31.32 -4.90
C GLU A 36 -11.41 31.30 -4.26
N SER A 37 -11.32 31.44 -2.93
CA SER A 37 -10.04 31.39 -2.22
C SER A 37 -9.43 29.99 -2.18
N LEU A 38 -10.25 28.95 -2.20
CA LEU A 38 -9.81 27.57 -2.30
C LEU A 38 -9.29 27.23 -3.70
N ASN A 39 -9.82 27.88 -4.73
CA ASN A 39 -9.44 27.62 -6.13
C ASN A 39 -7.97 27.97 -6.45
N SER A 40 -7.35 28.86 -5.68
CA SER A 40 -5.93 29.21 -5.82
C SER A 40 -4.97 28.16 -5.23
N GLN A 41 -5.47 27.26 -4.41
CA GLN A 41 -4.72 26.15 -3.81
C GLN A 41 -4.93 24.81 -4.54
N PHE A 42 -5.89 24.73 -5.47
CA PHE A 42 -6.13 23.50 -6.23
C PHE A 42 -5.23 23.41 -7.47
N PRO A 43 -4.72 22.19 -7.78
CA PRO A 43 -3.95 21.98 -9.01
C PRO A 43 -4.80 22.19 -10.26
N ASP A 44 -4.11 22.34 -11.41
CA ASP A 44 -4.66 22.50 -12.75
C ASP A 44 -6.00 21.75 -12.95
N PRO A 45 -7.04 22.37 -13.56
CA PRO A 45 -8.32 21.74 -13.88
C PRO A 45 -8.21 20.38 -14.58
N TYR A 46 -7.14 20.18 -15.35
CA TYR A 46 -6.82 18.90 -15.99
C TYR A 46 -6.45 17.82 -14.96
N MET A 47 -5.62 18.16 -13.98
CA MET A 47 -5.24 17.26 -12.90
C MET A 47 -6.45 16.90 -12.02
N MET A 48 -7.33 17.88 -11.77
CA MET A 48 -8.56 17.67 -11.02
C MET A 48 -9.55 16.75 -11.76
N LYS A 49 -9.70 16.92 -13.08
CA LYS A 49 -10.51 16.03 -13.91
C LYS A 49 -9.95 14.60 -13.96
N GLN A 50 -8.63 14.45 -13.99
CA GLN A 50 -7.97 13.14 -13.94
C GLN A 50 -8.18 12.49 -12.58
N ALA A 51 -8.02 13.23 -11.48
CA ALA A 51 -8.28 12.74 -10.12
C ALA A 51 -9.75 12.31 -9.96
N LEU A 52 -10.69 13.12 -10.46
CA LEU A 52 -12.12 12.79 -10.44
C LEU A 52 -12.45 11.54 -11.27
N THR A 53 -11.83 11.39 -12.43
CA THR A 53 -12.01 10.20 -13.28
C THR A 53 -11.48 8.96 -12.56
N GLN A 54 -10.30 9.05 -11.93
CA GLN A 54 -9.74 7.96 -11.12
C GLN A 54 -10.63 7.65 -9.92
N PHE A 55 -11.12 8.69 -9.21
CA PHE A 55 -12.04 8.52 -8.09
C PHE A 55 -13.35 7.85 -8.53
N THR A 56 -13.94 8.29 -9.65
CA THR A 56 -15.18 7.71 -10.19
C THR A 56 -14.97 6.25 -10.63
N MET A 57 -13.82 5.93 -11.24
CA MET A 57 -13.47 4.55 -11.59
C MET A 57 -13.30 3.68 -10.35
N MET A 58 -12.66 4.21 -9.30
CA MET A 58 -12.50 3.54 -8.01
C MET A 58 -13.85 3.29 -7.34
N MET A 59 -14.74 4.28 -7.35
CA MET A 59 -16.07 4.20 -6.73
C MET A 59 -17.01 3.25 -7.45
N ASN A 60 -16.94 3.16 -8.79
CA ASN A 60 -17.79 2.31 -9.61
C ASN A 60 -17.22 0.89 -9.80
N GLY A 61 -15.96 0.66 -9.38
CA GLY A 61 -15.36 -0.67 -9.40
C GLY A 61 -16.00 -1.59 -8.34
N PRO A 62 -16.00 -2.91 -8.57
CA PRO A 62 -16.35 -3.86 -7.51
C PRO A 62 -15.35 -3.69 -6.36
N ALA A 63 -15.84 -3.77 -5.11
CA ALA A 63 -14.95 -3.80 -3.94
C ALA A 63 -14.03 -5.02 -4.06
N SER A 64 -12.72 -4.78 -4.21
CA SER A 64 -11.71 -5.82 -4.44
C SER A 64 -11.15 -6.41 -3.14
N GLY A 65 -11.90 -6.33 -2.04
CA GLY A 65 -11.45 -6.79 -0.72
C GLY A 65 -10.89 -5.66 0.16
N PRO A 66 -10.21 -6.00 1.26
CA PRO A 66 -9.69 -5.02 2.23
C PRO A 66 -8.55 -4.16 1.66
N VAL A 67 -7.91 -4.61 0.57
CA VAL A 67 -6.84 -3.89 -0.14
C VAL A 67 -7.09 -3.95 -1.65
N ASP A 68 -7.04 -2.81 -2.31
CA ASP A 68 -6.97 -2.77 -3.79
C ASP A 68 -5.53 -3.04 -4.25
N TRP A 69 -5.19 -4.32 -4.40
CA TRP A 69 -3.83 -4.75 -4.80
C TRP A 69 -3.39 -4.23 -6.14
N LYS A 70 -4.32 -3.98 -7.05
CA LYS A 70 -3.96 -3.39 -8.36
C LYS A 70 -3.37 -1.99 -8.17
N SER A 71 -4.04 -1.18 -7.37
CA SER A 71 -3.56 0.17 -7.03
C SER A 71 -2.29 0.11 -6.17
N ALA A 72 -2.20 -0.81 -5.20
CA ALA A 72 -1.02 -0.99 -4.37
C ALA A 72 0.24 -1.30 -5.21
N LEU A 73 0.15 -2.27 -6.13
CA LEU A 73 1.27 -2.62 -7.00
C LEU A 73 1.64 -1.48 -7.96
N GLN A 74 0.65 -0.75 -8.48
CA GLN A 74 0.93 0.43 -9.32
C GLN A 74 1.67 1.52 -8.55
N VAL A 75 1.29 1.79 -7.30
CA VAL A 75 1.99 2.74 -6.42
C VAL A 75 3.40 2.23 -6.10
N ALA A 76 3.56 0.92 -5.80
CA ALA A 76 4.84 0.30 -5.53
C ALA A 76 5.81 0.44 -6.71
N HIS A 77 5.36 0.14 -7.92
CA HIS A 77 6.15 0.33 -9.14
C HIS A 77 6.54 1.78 -9.34
N THR A 78 5.59 2.71 -9.17
CA THR A 78 5.89 4.15 -9.30
C THR A 78 6.90 4.61 -8.26
N LYS A 79 6.77 4.14 -7.01
CA LYS A 79 7.66 4.50 -5.90
C LYS A 79 9.03 3.86 -6.03
N SER A 80 9.12 2.62 -6.53
CA SER A 80 10.40 1.92 -6.75
C SER A 80 11.20 2.53 -7.90
N TRP A 81 10.52 3.22 -8.83
CA TRP A 81 11.15 3.85 -9.98
C TRP A 81 12.07 4.99 -9.53
N ASP A 82 13.35 4.84 -9.80
CA ASP A 82 14.33 5.90 -9.74
C ASP A 82 14.82 6.20 -11.18
N SER A 83 15.03 7.46 -11.50
CA SER A 83 15.58 7.89 -12.80
C SER A 83 16.94 7.25 -13.14
N LYS A 84 17.58 6.63 -12.16
CA LYS A 84 18.83 5.87 -12.32
C LYS A 84 18.62 4.37 -12.58
N GLU A 85 17.38 3.86 -12.48
CA GLU A 85 17.14 2.46 -12.74
C GLU A 85 17.28 2.18 -14.23
N THR A 86 18.33 1.49 -14.59
CA THR A 86 18.56 0.97 -15.95
C THR A 86 18.13 -0.48 -16.01
N ALA A 87 17.64 -0.91 -17.18
CA ALA A 87 17.35 -2.32 -17.41
C ALA A 87 18.62 -3.15 -17.14
N VAL A 88 18.44 -4.31 -16.51
CA VAL A 88 19.53 -5.25 -16.26
C VAL A 88 20.13 -5.69 -17.60
N THR A 89 21.41 -5.39 -17.81
CA THR A 89 22.12 -5.81 -19.03
C THR A 89 22.37 -7.32 -19.03
N ALA A 90 22.50 -7.91 -20.20
CA ALA A 90 22.83 -9.33 -20.33
C ALA A 90 24.14 -9.70 -19.60
N ALA A 91 25.14 -8.81 -19.61
CA ALA A 91 26.40 -8.99 -18.93
C ALA A 91 26.24 -8.97 -17.40
N GLN A 92 25.46 -8.05 -16.84
CA GLN A 92 25.14 -8.04 -15.41
C GLN A 92 24.37 -9.30 -14.99
N ALA A 93 23.33 -9.67 -15.75
CA ALA A 93 22.58 -10.87 -15.48
C ALA A 93 23.44 -12.14 -15.51
N GLN A 94 24.37 -12.22 -16.46
CA GLN A 94 25.31 -13.35 -16.55
C GLN A 94 26.23 -13.40 -15.34
N ARG A 95 26.89 -12.29 -14.98
CA ARG A 95 27.78 -12.22 -13.80
C ARG A 95 27.06 -12.59 -12.51
N THR A 96 25.85 -12.08 -12.33
CA THR A 96 25.03 -12.36 -11.13
C THR A 96 24.67 -13.85 -11.05
N ARG A 97 24.30 -14.49 -12.16
CA ARG A 97 24.03 -15.94 -12.18
C ARG A 97 25.30 -16.77 -11.94
N GLU A 98 26.42 -16.32 -12.46
CA GLU A 98 27.73 -16.96 -12.22
C GLU A 98 28.10 -16.89 -10.74
N ALA A 99 27.93 -15.74 -10.08
CA ALA A 99 28.15 -15.60 -8.66
C ALA A 99 27.27 -16.56 -7.83
N MET A 100 25.98 -16.68 -8.16
CA MET A 100 25.10 -17.67 -7.51
C MET A 100 25.56 -19.12 -7.78
N SER A 101 26.07 -19.42 -8.98
CA SER A 101 26.59 -20.74 -9.29
C SER A 101 27.86 -21.07 -8.52
N VAL A 102 28.77 -20.10 -8.35
CA VAL A 102 29.98 -20.22 -7.52
C VAL A 102 29.60 -20.37 -6.05
N ALA A 103 28.62 -19.61 -5.58
CA ALA A 103 28.08 -19.71 -4.21
C ALA A 103 27.56 -21.13 -3.93
N ASP A 104 26.83 -21.72 -4.87
CA ASP A 104 26.36 -23.10 -4.75
C ASP A 104 27.51 -24.12 -4.67
N LEU A 105 28.55 -23.95 -5.46
CA LEU A 105 29.75 -24.82 -5.38
C LEU A 105 30.46 -24.72 -4.01
N TRP A 106 30.51 -23.54 -3.43
CA TRP A 106 31.08 -23.37 -2.09
C TRP A 106 30.20 -24.01 -1.01
N LEU A 107 28.89 -23.87 -1.13
CA LEU A 107 27.93 -24.46 -0.20
C LEU A 107 27.93 -25.98 -0.27
N ASP A 108 28.19 -26.61 -1.43
CA ASP A 108 28.32 -28.05 -1.57
C ASP A 108 29.42 -28.65 -0.69
N ALA A 109 30.44 -27.85 -0.34
CA ALA A 109 31.51 -28.30 0.52
C ALA A 109 31.19 -28.29 2.02
N VAL A 110 30.16 -27.52 2.44
CA VAL A 110 29.89 -27.25 3.86
C VAL A 110 28.44 -27.48 4.30
N VAL A 111 27.52 -27.65 3.37
CA VAL A 111 26.08 -27.81 3.65
C VAL A 111 25.59 -29.13 3.04
N GLU A 112 24.90 -29.95 3.85
CA GLU A 112 24.32 -31.22 3.40
C GLU A 112 23.08 -31.04 2.49
N PHE A 113 22.42 -29.89 2.58
CA PHE A 113 21.25 -29.57 1.74
C PHE A 113 21.70 -29.19 0.33
N GLY A 114 21.28 -29.95 -0.68
CA GLY A 114 21.53 -29.60 -2.06
C GLY A 114 20.71 -28.40 -2.54
N PRO A 115 21.07 -27.79 -3.69
CA PRO A 115 20.35 -26.63 -4.21
C PRO A 115 18.93 -26.95 -4.69
N GLY A 116 18.56 -28.22 -4.83
CA GLY A 116 17.26 -28.62 -5.36
C GLY A 116 17.06 -28.20 -6.82
N ASN A 117 15.81 -28.01 -7.23
CA ASN A 117 15.47 -27.45 -8.54
C ASN A 117 15.42 -25.92 -8.42
N VAL A 118 16.51 -25.26 -8.81
CA VAL A 118 16.72 -23.83 -8.65
C VAL A 118 16.60 -23.08 -9.97
N ASN A 119 15.73 -22.10 -10.02
CA ASN A 119 15.67 -21.09 -11.07
C ASN A 119 16.37 -19.81 -10.58
N ARG A 120 17.61 -19.59 -11.03
CA ARG A 120 18.41 -18.41 -10.65
C ARG A 120 18.03 -17.23 -11.53
N GLN A 121 17.39 -16.24 -10.91
CA GLN A 121 16.92 -15.04 -11.58
C GLN A 121 17.73 -13.80 -11.14
N VAL A 122 17.72 -12.81 -12.00
CA VAL A 122 18.28 -11.50 -11.71
C VAL A 122 17.16 -10.51 -11.95
N TRP A 123 16.74 -9.88 -10.90
CA TRP A 123 15.56 -9.03 -10.91
C TRP A 123 15.92 -7.54 -10.95
N THR A 124 15.07 -6.77 -11.60
CA THR A 124 14.87 -5.35 -11.36
C THR A 124 14.04 -5.16 -10.08
N ARG A 125 13.96 -3.93 -9.59
CA ARG A 125 13.07 -3.56 -8.46
C ARG A 125 11.61 -3.88 -8.78
N SER A 126 11.18 -3.61 -10.02
CA SER A 126 9.83 -3.96 -10.50
C SER A 126 9.58 -5.47 -10.47
N GLU A 127 10.51 -6.27 -10.96
CA GLU A 127 10.39 -7.74 -10.94
C GLU A 127 10.41 -8.29 -9.50
N TRP A 128 11.12 -7.62 -8.58
CA TRP A 128 11.08 -7.98 -7.16
C TRP A 128 9.68 -7.74 -6.57
N ILE A 129 9.03 -6.60 -6.88
CA ILE A 129 7.66 -6.30 -6.45
C ILE A 129 6.71 -7.39 -6.97
N ASP A 130 6.76 -7.70 -8.26
CA ASP A 130 5.88 -8.70 -8.87
C ASP A 130 6.13 -10.11 -8.32
N GLY A 131 7.40 -10.49 -8.19
CA GLY A 131 7.82 -11.80 -7.71
C GLY A 131 7.50 -12.07 -6.24
N THR A 132 7.31 -11.03 -5.44
CA THR A 132 7.03 -11.12 -3.99
C THR A 132 5.58 -10.78 -3.62
N ALA A 133 4.79 -10.28 -4.56
CA ALA A 133 3.45 -9.76 -4.32
C ALA A 133 2.51 -10.74 -3.60
N GLU A 134 2.55 -12.02 -3.95
CA GLU A 134 1.66 -13.02 -3.37
C GLU A 134 1.92 -13.26 -1.87
N VAL A 135 3.18 -13.19 -1.44
CA VAL A 135 3.51 -13.31 -0.01
C VAL A 135 3.08 -12.05 0.73
N TRP A 136 3.30 -10.87 0.16
CA TRP A 136 2.86 -9.61 0.75
C TRP A 136 1.34 -9.52 0.89
N LYS A 137 0.58 -10.03 -0.09
CA LYS A 137 -0.88 -10.14 0.02
C LYS A 137 -1.29 -10.92 1.26
N ARG A 138 -0.74 -12.12 1.44
CA ARG A 138 -1.06 -12.97 2.60
C ARG A 138 -0.74 -12.32 3.93
N ILE A 139 0.35 -11.53 3.99
CA ILE A 139 0.78 -10.86 5.22
C ILE A 139 -0.07 -9.61 5.49
N CYS A 140 -0.37 -8.80 4.48
CA CYS A 140 -1.01 -7.50 4.67
C CYS A 140 -2.55 -7.55 4.70
N GLU A 141 -3.18 -8.48 3.98
CA GLU A 141 -4.66 -8.58 3.94
C GLU A 141 -5.31 -8.75 5.32
N PRO A 142 -4.81 -9.59 6.23
CA PRO A 142 -5.41 -9.72 7.55
C PRO A 142 -5.38 -8.42 8.36
N VAL A 143 -4.29 -7.67 8.27
CA VAL A 143 -4.16 -6.38 8.97
C VAL A 143 -5.17 -5.38 8.41
N ALA A 144 -5.25 -5.26 7.10
CA ALA A 144 -6.19 -4.37 6.44
C ALA A 144 -7.65 -4.74 6.75
N ALA A 145 -7.97 -6.04 6.81
CA ALA A 145 -9.30 -6.51 7.19
C ALA A 145 -9.65 -6.13 8.63
N ASN A 146 -8.72 -6.28 9.58
CA ASN A 146 -8.93 -5.89 10.98
C ASN A 146 -9.19 -4.38 11.11
N VAL A 147 -8.46 -3.55 10.36
CA VAL A 147 -8.68 -2.10 10.36
C VAL A 147 -10.04 -1.77 9.75
N ALA A 148 -10.41 -2.36 8.63
CA ALA A 148 -11.71 -2.14 8.01
C ALA A 148 -12.86 -2.51 8.97
N GLN A 149 -12.73 -3.63 9.69
CA GLN A 149 -13.71 -4.07 10.68
C GLN A 149 -13.81 -3.10 11.88
N ALA A 150 -12.68 -2.56 12.35
CA ALA A 150 -12.68 -1.57 13.42
C ALA A 150 -13.43 -0.29 13.00
N PHE A 151 -13.23 0.19 11.76
CA PHE A 151 -13.99 1.33 11.23
C PHE A 151 -15.49 1.04 11.11
N GLU A 152 -15.88 -0.14 10.63
CA GLU A 152 -17.30 -0.54 10.57
C GLU A 152 -17.95 -0.54 11.96
N SER A 153 -17.23 -1.05 12.98
CA SER A 153 -17.72 -1.09 14.36
C SER A 153 -17.97 0.32 14.91
N ILE A 154 -17.06 1.27 14.64
CA ILE A 154 -17.21 2.67 15.06
C ILE A 154 -18.45 3.31 14.41
N LEU A 155 -18.67 3.07 13.12
CA LEU A 155 -19.85 3.58 12.42
C LEU A 155 -21.16 3.01 12.97
N ASP A 156 -21.17 1.71 13.27
CA ASP A 156 -22.36 1.05 13.87
C ASP A 156 -22.66 1.58 15.27
N GLU A 157 -21.63 1.87 16.08
CA GLU A 157 -21.82 2.51 17.39
C GLU A 157 -22.34 3.93 17.28
N GLN A 158 -21.79 4.74 16.36
CA GLN A 158 -22.28 6.10 16.13
C GLN A 158 -23.73 6.10 15.64
N GLN A 159 -24.09 5.17 14.76
CA GLN A 159 -25.48 5.06 14.28
C GLN A 159 -26.44 4.67 15.39
N LYS A 160 -26.07 3.74 16.27
CA LYS A 160 -26.88 3.39 17.45
C LYS A 160 -27.04 4.57 18.38
N HIS A 161 -25.97 5.33 18.62
CA HIS A 161 -26.01 6.50 19.51
C HIS A 161 -26.95 7.59 18.96
N ILE A 162 -26.95 7.83 17.64
CA ILE A 162 -27.87 8.78 17.00
C ILE A 162 -29.33 8.29 17.10
N ALA A 163 -29.59 7.01 16.91
CA ALA A 163 -30.92 6.42 17.02
C ALA A 163 -31.46 6.45 18.47
N ASP A 164 -30.59 6.36 19.47
CA ASP A 164 -30.96 6.40 20.89
C ASP A 164 -31.24 7.84 21.37
N ILE A 165 -30.60 8.88 20.80
CA ILE A 165 -30.78 10.27 21.18
C ILE A 165 -32.13 10.82 20.69
N ASP A 166 -32.55 10.53 19.49
CA ASP A 166 -33.84 10.97 18.96
C ASP A 166 -34.41 9.99 17.92
N PRO A 167 -35.29 9.07 18.32
CA PRO A 167 -35.95 8.13 17.42
C PRO A 167 -36.78 8.81 16.32
N SER A 168 -37.17 10.08 16.51
CA SER A 168 -37.98 10.82 15.52
C SER A 168 -37.12 11.40 14.38
N LEU A 169 -35.81 11.53 14.57
CA LEU A 169 -34.88 11.97 13.53
C LEU A 169 -34.71 10.91 12.42
N SER A 170 -34.82 9.62 12.75
CA SER A 170 -34.75 8.55 11.75
C SER A 170 -35.95 8.53 10.79
N ASP A 171 -37.13 9.00 11.23
CA ASP A 171 -38.34 9.05 10.44
C ASP A 171 -38.62 10.41 9.76
N SER A 172 -37.98 11.47 10.30
CA SER A 172 -38.30 12.86 9.88
C SER A 172 -37.37 13.40 8.78
N VAL A 173 -36.21 12.76 8.54
CA VAL A 173 -35.25 13.21 7.54
C VAL A 173 -34.82 12.01 6.67
N PRO A 174 -35.59 11.73 5.59
CA PRO A 174 -35.24 10.67 4.62
C PRO A 174 -33.79 10.79 4.07
N ASP A 175 -33.21 11.99 4.11
CA ASP A 175 -31.86 12.28 3.62
C ASP A 175 -30.74 11.73 4.53
N ILE A 176 -30.95 11.64 5.87
CA ILE A 176 -29.88 11.13 6.76
C ILE A 176 -29.66 9.64 6.56
N SER A 177 -30.69 8.85 6.38
CA SER A 177 -30.57 7.42 6.13
C SER A 177 -29.93 7.13 4.76
N SER A 178 -30.23 7.92 3.74
CA SER A 178 -29.61 7.81 2.42
C SER A 178 -28.14 8.26 2.45
N LEU A 179 -27.81 9.28 3.23
CA LEU A 179 -26.45 9.75 3.44
C LEU A 179 -25.60 8.71 4.20
N LEU A 180 -26.14 8.11 5.26
CA LEU A 180 -25.49 7.04 6.02
C LEU A 180 -25.28 5.79 5.16
N ASN A 181 -26.24 5.41 4.33
CA ASN A 181 -26.08 4.28 3.42
C ASN A 181 -25.02 4.58 2.35
N SER A 182 -25.00 5.79 1.80
CA SER A 182 -23.97 6.21 0.85
C SER A 182 -22.57 6.19 1.49
N THR A 183 -22.47 6.64 2.75
CA THR A 183 -21.20 6.59 3.51
C THR A 183 -20.74 5.15 3.75
N ARG A 184 -21.66 4.23 4.04
CA ARG A 184 -21.38 2.80 4.21
C ARG A 184 -20.82 2.15 2.95
N ASP A 185 -21.28 2.58 1.76
CA ASP A 185 -20.79 2.05 0.49
C ASP A 185 -19.45 2.67 0.07
N ILE A 186 -19.20 3.92 0.47
CA ILE A 186 -18.01 4.70 0.09
C ILE A 186 -16.82 4.38 0.99
N LEU A 187 -17.04 4.30 2.30
CA LEU A 187 -15.97 4.21 3.29
C LEU A 187 -15.09 2.96 3.15
N PRO A 188 -15.62 1.75 2.92
CA PRO A 188 -14.79 0.57 2.68
C PRO A 188 -13.91 0.70 1.44
N LYS A 189 -14.40 1.35 0.38
CA LYS A 189 -13.63 1.58 -0.84
C LYS A 189 -12.52 2.61 -0.62
N MET A 190 -12.81 3.68 0.14
CA MET A 190 -11.80 4.67 0.50
C MET A 190 -10.72 4.06 1.40
N SER A 191 -11.09 3.30 2.42
CA SER A 191 -10.13 2.63 3.30
C SER A 191 -9.26 1.64 2.51
N SER A 192 -9.86 0.82 1.66
CA SER A 192 -9.14 -0.12 0.77
C SER A 192 -8.11 0.59 -0.12
N PHE A 193 -8.46 1.76 -0.66
CA PHE A 193 -7.55 2.58 -1.48
C PHE A 193 -6.43 3.23 -0.66
N LEU A 194 -6.75 3.76 0.52
CA LEU A 194 -5.74 4.34 1.42
C LEU A 194 -4.73 3.27 1.87
N PHE A 195 -5.22 2.09 2.26
CA PHE A 195 -4.36 0.95 2.56
C PHE A 195 -3.50 0.53 1.37
N ALA A 196 -4.10 0.43 0.19
CA ALA A 196 -3.39 0.12 -1.04
C ALA A 196 -2.27 1.11 -1.31
N SER A 197 -2.53 2.41 -1.11
CA SER A 197 -1.52 3.46 -1.28
C SER A 197 -0.36 3.32 -0.29
N GLN A 198 -0.66 3.10 1.00
CA GLN A 198 0.37 2.96 2.04
C GLN A 198 1.20 1.69 1.85
N ILE A 199 0.55 0.55 1.58
CA ILE A 199 1.24 -0.70 1.28
C ILE A 199 2.10 -0.54 0.02
N GLY A 200 1.57 0.09 -1.02
CA GLY A 200 2.30 0.35 -2.25
C GLY A 200 3.54 1.21 -2.03
N MET A 201 3.44 2.29 -1.25
CA MET A 201 4.59 3.11 -0.88
C MET A 201 5.63 2.33 -0.09
N ALA A 202 5.21 1.52 0.90
CA ALA A 202 6.12 0.71 1.70
C ALA A 202 6.82 -0.36 0.84
N LEU A 203 6.09 -1.08 0.00
CA LEU A 203 6.67 -2.07 -0.91
C LEU A 203 7.63 -1.45 -1.91
N GLY A 204 7.28 -0.31 -2.49
CA GLY A 204 8.16 0.42 -3.39
C GLY A 204 9.44 0.90 -2.70
N GLN A 205 9.36 1.31 -1.43
CA GLN A 205 10.52 1.69 -0.65
C GLN A 205 11.41 0.49 -0.30
N ILE A 206 10.81 -0.65 0.11
CA ILE A 206 11.55 -1.89 0.36
C ILE A 206 12.25 -2.36 -0.93
N ALA A 207 11.57 -2.31 -2.08
CA ALA A 207 12.14 -2.69 -3.37
C ALA A 207 13.38 -1.88 -3.75
N GLN A 208 13.53 -0.64 -3.27
CA GLN A 208 14.73 0.19 -3.52
C GLN A 208 15.96 -0.31 -2.76
N SER A 209 15.80 -1.11 -1.70
CA SER A 209 16.90 -1.61 -0.87
C SER A 209 16.99 -3.14 -0.82
N ALA A 210 15.99 -3.87 -1.27
CA ALA A 210 15.98 -5.32 -1.27
C ALA A 210 17.09 -5.89 -2.14
N LEU A 211 17.87 -6.81 -1.60
CA LEU A 211 19.02 -7.43 -2.29
C LEU A 211 18.66 -8.77 -2.95
N GLY A 212 17.62 -9.45 -2.46
CA GLY A 212 17.23 -10.77 -2.95
C GLY A 212 15.81 -11.19 -2.60
N SER A 213 15.47 -12.43 -2.94
CA SER A 213 14.14 -13.01 -2.74
C SER A 213 13.86 -13.48 -1.32
N THR A 214 14.89 -13.52 -0.43
CA THR A 214 14.77 -13.93 0.97
C THR A 214 15.27 -12.87 1.95
N ASP A 215 15.34 -11.63 1.52
CA ASP A 215 16.05 -10.56 2.22
C ASP A 215 15.51 -10.25 3.62
N VAL A 216 14.21 -10.39 3.82
CA VAL A 216 13.54 -10.22 5.12
C VAL A 216 13.55 -11.47 6.00
N GLY A 217 14.34 -12.49 5.64
CA GLY A 217 14.49 -13.73 6.42
C GLY A 217 13.38 -14.75 6.20
N ILE A 218 12.42 -14.50 5.31
CA ILE A 218 11.40 -15.43 4.86
C ILE A 218 11.46 -15.56 3.33
N PRO A 219 11.03 -16.69 2.75
CA PRO A 219 10.96 -16.82 1.29
C PRO A 219 9.80 -15.98 0.75
N LEU A 220 10.13 -14.92 0.01
CA LEU A 220 9.15 -14.02 -0.60
C LEU A 220 8.75 -14.46 -2.01
N ALA A 221 9.57 -15.29 -2.68
CA ALA A 221 9.29 -15.87 -3.99
C ALA A 221 8.78 -17.29 -3.88
N ASP A 222 8.38 -17.88 -5.01
CA ASP A 222 8.06 -19.29 -5.06
C ASP A 222 9.29 -20.15 -4.69
N GLY A 223 9.05 -21.35 -4.13
CA GLY A 223 10.09 -22.20 -3.55
C GLY A 223 11.13 -22.72 -4.56
N SER A 224 10.97 -22.47 -5.85
CA SER A 224 11.93 -22.82 -6.91
C SER A 224 12.78 -21.63 -7.36
N THR A 225 12.45 -20.41 -6.95
CA THR A 225 13.12 -19.19 -7.40
C THR A 225 14.10 -18.67 -6.37
N THR A 226 15.34 -18.44 -6.81
CA THR A 226 16.38 -17.69 -6.10
C THR A 226 16.71 -16.47 -6.96
N ALA A 227 16.51 -15.29 -6.41
CA ALA A 227 16.68 -14.05 -7.18
C ALA A 227 17.52 -13.02 -6.44
N LEU A 228 18.31 -12.26 -7.20
CA LEU A 228 19.10 -11.13 -6.72
C LEU A 228 18.71 -9.87 -7.47
N VAL A 229 18.63 -8.74 -6.76
CA VAL A 229 18.36 -7.42 -7.33
C VAL A 229 19.70 -6.73 -7.61
N ALA A 230 20.21 -6.93 -8.83
CA ALA A 230 21.57 -6.54 -9.19
C ALA A 230 21.86 -5.04 -8.95
N ARG A 231 20.90 -4.16 -9.25
CA ARG A 231 21.06 -2.71 -9.05
C ARG A 231 21.24 -2.35 -7.58
N ASN A 232 20.45 -2.94 -6.71
CA ASN A 232 20.55 -2.66 -5.27
C ASN A 232 21.85 -3.18 -4.67
N ILE A 233 22.39 -4.29 -5.22
CA ILE A 233 23.70 -4.80 -4.81
C ILE A 233 24.82 -3.84 -5.25
N GLU A 234 24.70 -3.23 -6.44
CA GLU A 234 25.64 -2.18 -6.88
C GLU A 234 25.60 -0.96 -5.94
N ASP A 235 24.39 -0.44 -5.67
CA ASP A 235 24.21 0.70 -4.77
C ASP A 235 24.74 0.39 -3.36
N PHE A 236 24.50 -0.82 -2.84
CA PHE A 236 24.98 -1.27 -1.54
C PHE A 236 26.52 -1.41 -1.49
N ALA A 237 27.13 -1.89 -2.57
CA ALA A 237 28.58 -1.97 -2.69
C ALA A 237 29.23 -0.57 -2.70
N ASP A 238 28.61 0.37 -3.43
CA ASP A 238 29.05 1.76 -3.49
C ASP A 238 28.96 2.44 -2.12
N GLU A 239 27.87 2.22 -1.36
CA GLU A 239 27.70 2.76 0.00
C GLU A 239 28.74 2.21 0.99
N LEU A 240 29.14 0.95 0.83
CA LEU A 240 30.17 0.31 1.68
C LEU A 240 31.60 0.63 1.25
N GLU A 241 31.79 1.26 0.09
CA GLU A 241 33.12 1.45 -0.54
C GLU A 241 33.89 0.12 -0.74
N ILE A 242 33.14 -0.98 -1.01
CA ILE A 242 33.68 -2.32 -1.24
C ILE A 242 33.54 -2.68 -2.73
N PRO A 243 34.50 -3.43 -3.34
CA PRO A 243 34.37 -3.87 -4.72
C PRO A 243 33.05 -4.65 -4.96
N PHE A 244 32.33 -4.29 -6.00
CA PHE A 244 31.03 -4.89 -6.35
C PHE A 244 31.08 -6.43 -6.37
N GLU A 245 32.13 -7.02 -6.95
CA GLU A 245 32.25 -8.47 -7.08
C GLU A 245 32.34 -9.19 -5.72
N GLU A 246 32.93 -8.56 -4.71
CA GLU A 246 33.02 -9.12 -3.36
C GLU A 246 31.64 -9.09 -2.68
N VAL A 247 30.94 -7.96 -2.79
CA VAL A 247 29.59 -7.82 -2.23
C VAL A 247 28.62 -8.75 -2.95
N LEU A 248 28.66 -8.80 -4.28
CA LEU A 248 27.82 -9.69 -5.08
C LEU A 248 28.02 -11.16 -4.66
N GLN A 249 29.29 -11.60 -4.50
CA GLN A 249 29.58 -12.98 -4.12
C GLN A 249 29.08 -13.30 -2.71
N PHE A 250 29.18 -12.36 -1.76
CA PHE A 250 28.66 -12.52 -0.41
C PHE A 250 27.13 -12.60 -0.40
N ILE A 251 26.46 -11.71 -1.09
CA ILE A 251 24.98 -11.70 -1.17
C ILE A 251 24.47 -12.96 -1.89
N ALA A 252 25.15 -13.38 -2.97
CA ALA A 252 24.83 -14.62 -3.66
C ALA A 252 24.97 -15.85 -2.74
N LEU A 253 26.03 -15.90 -1.92
CA LEU A 253 26.24 -16.97 -0.96
C LEU A 253 25.11 -17.01 0.08
N ARG A 254 24.74 -15.85 0.64
CA ARG A 254 23.65 -15.72 1.61
C ARG A 254 22.32 -16.20 1.01
N GLU A 255 21.99 -15.73 -0.18
CA GLU A 255 20.71 -16.05 -0.85
C GLU A 255 20.61 -17.54 -1.22
N CYS A 256 21.68 -18.13 -1.78
CA CYS A 256 21.76 -19.55 -2.07
C CYS A 256 21.68 -20.41 -0.81
N ALA A 257 22.31 -19.97 0.30
CA ALA A 257 22.22 -20.66 1.59
C ALA A 257 20.78 -20.67 2.14
N HIS A 258 20.07 -19.54 2.08
CA HIS A 258 18.64 -19.45 2.46
C HIS A 258 17.80 -20.38 1.59
N HIS A 259 17.98 -20.34 0.27
CA HIS A 259 17.24 -21.21 -0.65
C HIS A 259 17.44 -22.69 -0.31
N ARG A 260 18.69 -23.13 -0.09
CA ARG A 260 19.01 -24.51 0.31
C ARG A 260 18.37 -24.90 1.64
N LEU A 261 18.37 -23.98 2.61
CA LEU A 261 17.71 -24.20 3.89
C LEU A 261 16.22 -24.46 3.72
N PHE A 262 15.52 -23.62 2.96
CA PHE A 262 14.09 -23.76 2.70
C PHE A 262 13.76 -24.98 1.85
N ALA A 263 14.60 -25.32 0.88
CA ALA A 263 14.44 -26.52 0.07
C ALA A 263 14.73 -27.80 0.87
N GLY A 264 15.75 -27.78 1.73
CA GLY A 264 16.16 -28.93 2.55
C GLY A 264 15.27 -29.16 3.79
N VAL A 265 14.54 -28.12 4.24
CA VAL A 265 13.63 -28.17 5.38
C VAL A 265 12.22 -27.76 4.94
N PRO A 266 11.45 -28.63 4.27
CA PRO A 266 10.21 -28.25 3.55
C PRO A 266 9.12 -27.59 4.40
N TRP A 267 9.08 -27.84 5.70
CA TRP A 267 8.10 -27.25 6.62
C TRP A 267 8.48 -25.83 7.04
N LEU A 268 9.78 -25.46 7.00
CA LEU A 268 10.27 -24.22 7.60
C LEU A 268 9.70 -22.97 6.93
N ALA A 269 9.69 -22.94 5.60
CA ALA A 269 9.15 -21.81 4.83
C ALA A 269 7.66 -21.58 5.17
N GLY A 270 6.89 -22.68 5.18
CA GLY A 270 5.47 -22.64 5.52
C GLY A 270 5.21 -22.18 6.94
N ASP A 271 5.94 -22.71 7.91
CA ASP A 271 5.77 -22.38 9.33
C ASP A 271 6.15 -20.92 9.62
N LEU A 272 7.24 -20.41 9.04
CA LEU A 272 7.64 -19.02 9.19
C LEU A 272 6.57 -18.07 8.59
N THR A 273 6.14 -18.33 7.37
CA THR A 273 5.11 -17.50 6.72
C THR A 273 3.81 -17.53 7.53
N HIS A 274 3.39 -18.72 7.98
CA HIS A 274 2.19 -18.88 8.79
C HIS A 274 2.31 -18.20 10.17
N ALA A 275 3.50 -18.20 10.77
CA ALA A 275 3.74 -17.47 12.02
C ALA A 275 3.56 -15.95 11.84
N VAL A 276 4.07 -15.39 10.73
CA VAL A 276 3.89 -13.99 10.40
C VAL A 276 2.42 -13.68 10.09
N GLU A 277 1.75 -14.51 9.31
CA GLU A 277 0.30 -14.38 9.03
C GLU A 277 -0.53 -14.39 10.32
N ARG A 278 -0.27 -15.32 11.24
CA ARG A 278 -0.94 -15.36 12.53
C ARG A 278 -0.69 -14.12 13.37
N TYR A 279 0.55 -13.63 13.38
CA TYR A 279 0.86 -12.38 14.06
C TYR A 279 0.06 -11.21 13.47
N ALA A 280 0.02 -11.09 12.14
CA ALA A 280 -0.74 -10.08 11.43
C ALA A 280 -2.26 -10.15 11.75
N GLN A 281 -2.83 -11.36 11.82
CA GLN A 281 -4.24 -11.58 12.20
C GLN A 281 -4.57 -11.13 13.63
N HIS A 282 -3.59 -11.15 14.54
CA HIS A 282 -3.77 -10.79 15.94
C HIS A 282 -3.38 -9.33 16.25
N ILE A 283 -3.03 -8.53 15.24
CA ILE A 283 -2.86 -7.10 15.40
C ILE A 283 -4.23 -6.50 15.73
N ALA A 284 -4.46 -6.25 17.00
CA ALA A 284 -5.67 -5.58 17.46
C ALA A 284 -5.53 -4.08 17.17
N ILE A 285 -6.57 -3.51 16.61
CA ILE A 285 -6.67 -2.08 16.39
C ILE A 285 -7.51 -1.51 17.51
N ASP A 286 -6.92 -0.59 18.25
CA ASP A 286 -7.63 0.15 19.27
C ASP A 286 -8.61 1.10 18.59
N SER A 287 -9.88 0.71 18.57
CA SER A 287 -10.96 1.48 17.98
C SER A 287 -11.15 2.84 18.68
N GLU A 288 -10.82 2.95 19.97
CA GLU A 288 -10.89 4.19 20.73
C GLU A 288 -9.79 5.17 20.28
N ALA A 289 -8.57 4.68 20.09
CA ALA A 289 -7.47 5.47 19.54
C ALA A 289 -7.74 5.93 18.09
N VAL A 290 -8.36 5.08 17.27
CA VAL A 290 -8.76 5.45 15.90
C VAL A 290 -9.85 6.51 15.90
N ALA A 291 -10.86 6.39 16.77
CA ALA A 291 -11.91 7.40 16.92
C ALA A 291 -11.35 8.75 17.40
N GLU A 292 -10.42 8.72 18.36
CA GLU A 292 -9.72 9.92 18.84
C GLU A 292 -8.89 10.58 17.74
N ALA A 293 -8.13 9.79 16.97
CA ALA A 293 -7.38 10.30 15.82
C ALA A 293 -8.30 10.90 14.75
N ALA A 294 -9.43 10.26 14.44
CA ALA A 294 -10.43 10.79 13.51
C ALA A 294 -11.04 12.12 14.00
N THR A 295 -11.25 12.25 15.32
CA THR A 295 -11.75 13.50 15.93
C THR A 295 -10.71 14.62 15.87
N ARG A 296 -9.42 14.30 15.99
CA ARG A 296 -8.33 15.29 15.83
C ARG A 296 -8.20 15.79 14.40
N LEU A 297 -8.52 14.95 13.40
CA LEU A 297 -8.49 15.29 11.98
C LEU A 297 -9.78 15.99 11.51
N ASP A 298 -10.79 16.17 12.37
CA ASP A 298 -12.01 16.90 12.01
C ASP A 298 -11.70 18.40 11.89
N PRO A 299 -11.88 19.00 10.69
CA PRO A 299 -11.66 20.43 10.47
C PRO A 299 -12.55 21.33 11.34
N ALA A 300 -13.62 20.79 11.90
CA ALA A 300 -14.49 21.49 12.86
C ALA A 300 -13.95 21.49 14.31
N ASN A 301 -12.91 20.70 14.60
CA ASN A 301 -12.28 20.67 15.91
C ASN A 301 -11.39 21.89 16.08
N PRO A 302 -11.58 22.71 17.15
CA PRO A 302 -10.75 23.89 17.42
C PRO A 302 -9.27 23.57 17.70
N GLU A 303 -8.91 22.31 17.96
CA GLU A 303 -7.53 21.84 18.13
C GLU A 303 -6.88 21.37 16.80
N PHE A 304 -7.61 21.44 15.69
CA PHE A 304 -7.07 21.09 14.39
C PHE A 304 -5.90 22.03 14.04
N ASN A 305 -4.72 21.45 13.88
CA ASN A 305 -3.52 22.14 13.41
C ASN A 305 -2.97 21.39 12.18
N GLU A 306 -2.64 22.10 11.11
CA GLU A 306 -2.08 21.50 9.88
C GLU A 306 -0.78 20.73 10.13
N ASP A 307 -0.04 21.05 11.20
CA ASP A 307 1.18 20.32 11.59
C ASP A 307 0.89 18.91 12.13
N SER A 308 -0.32 18.61 12.59
CA SER A 308 -0.73 17.29 13.09
C SER A 308 -0.92 16.23 11.97
N LEU A 309 -0.79 16.62 10.70
CA LEU A 309 -0.80 15.71 9.55
C LEU A 309 0.56 15.07 9.26
N ASN A 310 1.63 15.55 9.92
CA ASN A 310 3.01 15.12 9.66
C ASN A 310 3.63 14.30 10.82
N GLU A 311 2.91 14.04 11.90
CA GLU A 311 3.30 13.13 12.98
C GLU A 311 2.66 11.74 12.79
#